data_aa3bb56d1a42c65d0cd8c87059f943b8
#
_entry.id   aa3bb56d1a42c65d0cd8c87059f943b8
#
_cell.length_a   1.000
_cell.length_b   1.000
_cell.length_c   1.000
_cell.angle_alpha   90.00
_cell.angle_beta   90.00
_cell.angle_gamma   90.00
#
_symmetry.space_group_name_H-M   'P 1'
#
loop_
_entity.id
_entity.type
_entity.pdbx_description
1 polymer ?
#
loop_
_entity_poly.entity_id
_entity_poly.type
_entity_poly.pdbx_seq_one_letter_code
_entity_poly.pdbx_strand_id
1 'polypeptide(L)'
;MKEKIGSIFTFSVFNDVSKDLMQLRMIKSNEEIEIIKNGARIADLGGEEIVKNIKEGNTEIEIAIAGRDCMEREIVKTYPGAEYMDTWVWFQSGINTDGAHNPKTNRQLIKGDILSLNTFPMISGYYTALERTLFLDHAYD
;
A
#
# COMPACT_ATOMS: atom_id res chain seq x y z
N MET A 1 0.99 15.51 -27.07
CA MET A 1 -0.40 15.65 -26.55
C MET A 1 -0.94 17.07 -26.74
N LYS A 2 -0.24 18.13 -26.30
CA LYS A 2 -0.64 19.55 -26.42
C LYS A 2 -1.00 19.94 -27.87
N GLU A 3 -0.18 19.56 -28.86
CA GLU A 3 -0.42 19.84 -30.28
C GLU A 3 -1.70 19.19 -30.85
N LYS A 4 -1.96 17.93 -30.48
CA LYS A 4 -3.19 17.21 -30.87
C LYS A 4 -4.46 17.83 -30.29
N ILE A 5 -4.40 18.29 -29.04
CA ILE A 5 -5.53 18.97 -28.40
C ILE A 5 -5.72 20.35 -28.97
N GLY A 6 -4.65 21.11 -29.27
CA GLY A 6 -4.68 22.41 -29.88
C GLY A 6 -5.28 22.44 -31.30
N SER A 7 -5.16 21.33 -32.06
CA SER A 7 -5.80 21.21 -33.36
C SER A 7 -7.32 21.05 -33.31
N ILE A 8 -7.84 20.57 -32.17
CA ILE A 8 -9.30 20.40 -31.93
C ILE A 8 -9.90 21.68 -31.30
N PHE A 9 -9.16 22.28 -30.36
CA PHE A 9 -9.60 23.46 -29.61
C PHE A 9 -8.80 24.70 -30.04
N THR A 10 -9.05 25.21 -31.22
CA THR A 10 -8.29 26.28 -31.90
C THR A 10 -8.32 27.63 -31.18
N PHE A 11 -9.30 27.86 -30.30
CA PHE A 11 -9.46 29.12 -29.55
C PHE A 11 -9.06 29.01 -28.09
N SER A 12 -8.48 27.86 -27.66
CA SER A 12 -8.13 27.61 -26.27
C SER A 12 -6.69 27.98 -25.98
N VAL A 13 -6.47 28.59 -24.82
CA VAL A 13 -5.14 28.81 -24.26
C VAL A 13 -4.86 27.67 -23.26
N PHE A 14 -3.76 26.97 -23.47
CA PHE A 14 -3.33 25.88 -22.62
C PHE A 14 -2.24 26.33 -21.63
N ASN A 15 -2.57 26.36 -20.35
CA ASN A 15 -1.62 26.65 -19.30
C ASN A 15 -1.24 25.35 -18.55
N ASP A 16 0.03 25.23 -18.19
CA ASP A 16 0.49 24.19 -17.30
C ASP A 16 0.28 24.63 -15.84
N VAL A 17 -0.63 23.95 -15.15
CA VAL A 17 -0.95 24.21 -13.73
C VAL A 17 -0.40 23.13 -12.79
N SER A 18 0.49 22.29 -13.29
CA SER A 18 1.05 21.16 -12.52
C SER A 18 1.70 21.60 -11.21
N LYS A 19 2.44 22.73 -11.25
CA LYS A 19 3.11 23.29 -10.06
C LYS A 19 2.10 23.77 -9.01
N ASP A 20 1.03 24.46 -9.46
CA ASP A 20 0.02 25.00 -8.56
C ASP A 20 -0.78 23.86 -7.90
N LEU A 21 -1.17 22.84 -8.68
CA LEU A 21 -1.81 21.63 -8.16
C LEU A 21 -0.93 20.87 -7.18
N MET A 22 0.38 20.80 -7.45
CA MET A 22 1.33 20.19 -6.54
C MET A 22 1.42 20.95 -5.21
N GLN A 23 1.49 22.28 -5.25
CA GLN A 23 1.51 23.12 -4.05
C GLN A 23 0.26 22.96 -3.20
N LEU A 24 -0.93 22.94 -3.82
CA LEU A 24 -2.20 22.70 -3.13
C LEU A 24 -2.22 21.37 -2.38
N ARG A 25 -1.57 20.33 -2.91
CA ARG A 25 -1.52 19.00 -2.30
C ARG A 25 -0.45 18.83 -1.21
N MET A 26 0.54 19.73 -1.14
CA MET A 26 1.64 19.62 -0.18
C MET A 26 1.21 19.92 1.25
N ILE A 27 0.31 20.90 1.42
CA ILE A 27 -0.20 21.29 2.74
C ILE A 27 -1.56 20.66 2.93
N LYS A 28 -1.70 19.84 3.98
CA LYS A 28 -2.92 19.10 4.29
C LYS A 28 -3.78 19.87 5.29
N SER A 29 -5.09 19.77 5.12
CA SER A 29 -6.04 20.23 6.15
C SER A 29 -6.02 19.31 7.38
N ASN A 30 -6.69 19.70 8.45
CA ASN A 30 -6.80 18.85 9.64
C ASN A 30 -7.57 17.57 9.36
N GLU A 31 -8.60 17.62 8.53
CA GLU A 31 -9.39 16.45 8.10
C GLU A 31 -8.55 15.46 7.30
N GLU A 32 -7.73 15.97 6.36
CA GLU A 32 -6.80 15.17 5.59
C GLU A 32 -5.75 14.49 6.49
N ILE A 33 -5.23 15.22 7.47
CA ILE A 33 -4.28 14.68 8.46
C ILE A 33 -4.92 13.56 9.28
N GLU A 34 -6.17 13.68 9.70
CA GLU A 34 -6.86 12.63 10.46
C GLU A 34 -7.10 11.37 9.58
N ILE A 35 -7.42 11.54 8.30
CA ILE A 35 -7.50 10.40 7.34
C ILE A 35 -6.14 9.69 7.25
N ILE A 36 -5.05 10.44 7.10
CA ILE A 36 -3.69 9.89 7.01
C ILE A 36 -3.30 9.14 8.29
N LYS A 37 -3.58 9.70 9.47
CA LYS A 37 -3.32 9.04 10.76
C LYS A 37 -4.07 7.73 10.90
N ASN A 38 -5.36 7.73 10.55
CA ASN A 38 -6.16 6.50 10.58
C ASN A 38 -5.69 5.49 9.53
N GLY A 39 -5.28 5.95 8.35
CA GLY A 39 -4.66 5.09 7.35
C GLY A 39 -3.38 4.41 7.88
N ALA A 40 -2.51 5.16 8.57
CA ALA A 40 -1.31 4.61 9.20
C ALA A 40 -1.66 3.54 10.26
N ARG A 41 -2.65 3.81 11.13
CA ARG A 41 -3.14 2.82 12.10
C ARG A 41 -3.67 1.56 11.42
N ILE A 42 -4.37 1.69 10.29
CA ILE A 42 -4.90 0.55 9.53
C ILE A 42 -3.77 -0.22 8.84
N ALA A 43 -2.74 0.48 8.35
CA ALA A 43 -1.54 -0.18 7.84
C ALA A 43 -0.85 -1.03 8.91
N ASP A 44 -0.73 -0.52 10.14
CA ASP A 44 -0.18 -1.25 11.28
C ASP A 44 -1.02 -2.49 11.60
N LEU A 45 -2.36 -2.39 11.65
CA LEU A 45 -3.23 -3.56 11.87
C LEU A 45 -3.06 -4.63 10.79
N GLY A 46 -2.95 -4.22 9.53
CA GLY A 46 -2.64 -5.14 8.43
C GLY A 46 -1.29 -5.82 8.60
N GLY A 47 -0.28 -5.06 9.01
CA GLY A 47 1.06 -5.58 9.32
C GLY A 47 1.06 -6.58 10.49
N GLU A 48 0.35 -6.27 11.57
CA GLU A 48 0.19 -7.17 12.70
C GLU A 48 -0.50 -8.48 12.30
N GLU A 49 -1.53 -8.41 11.46
CA GLU A 49 -2.22 -9.60 10.97
C GLU A 49 -1.31 -10.45 10.08
N ILE A 50 -0.50 -9.82 9.22
CA ILE A 50 0.54 -10.51 8.44
C ILE A 50 1.49 -11.26 9.38
N VAL A 51 2.03 -10.58 10.41
CA VAL A 51 2.99 -11.19 11.36
C VAL A 51 2.40 -12.41 12.05
N LYS A 52 1.12 -12.39 12.46
CA LYS A 52 0.44 -13.55 13.06
C LYS A 52 0.39 -14.76 12.11
N ASN A 53 0.37 -14.52 10.83
CA ASN A 53 0.28 -15.55 9.78
C ASN A 53 1.66 -15.98 9.24
N ILE A 54 2.76 -15.36 9.65
CA ILE A 54 4.11 -15.79 9.30
C ILE A 54 4.41 -17.11 10.05
N LYS A 55 4.31 -18.21 9.31
CA LYS A 55 4.61 -19.57 9.80
C LYS A 55 5.24 -20.38 8.68
N GLU A 56 6.14 -21.28 9.04
CA GLU A 56 6.70 -22.25 8.10
C GLU A 56 5.58 -23.02 7.38
N GLY A 57 5.68 -23.13 6.07
CA GLY A 57 4.70 -23.81 5.21
C GLY A 57 3.55 -22.94 4.73
N ASN A 58 3.25 -21.79 5.35
CA ASN A 58 2.27 -20.85 4.79
C ASN A 58 2.81 -20.21 3.51
N THR A 59 1.91 -19.87 2.59
CA THR A 59 2.31 -19.26 1.32
C THR A 59 2.30 -17.73 1.39
N GLU A 60 3.12 -17.08 0.56
CA GLU A 60 3.14 -15.62 0.43
C GLU A 60 1.75 -15.04 0.17
N ILE A 61 0.97 -15.70 -0.73
CA ILE A 61 -0.35 -15.22 -1.12
C ILE A 61 -1.36 -15.32 0.02
N GLU A 62 -1.35 -16.40 0.81
CA GLU A 62 -2.25 -16.55 1.96
C GLU A 62 -1.97 -15.52 3.04
N ILE A 63 -0.70 -15.25 3.33
CA ILE A 63 -0.28 -14.22 4.27
C ILE A 63 -0.70 -12.83 3.80
N ALA A 64 -0.50 -12.54 2.50
CA ALA A 64 -0.90 -11.26 1.91
C ALA A 64 -2.42 -11.04 1.93
N ILE A 65 -3.22 -12.09 1.67
CA ILE A 65 -4.69 -12.04 1.73
C ILE A 65 -5.14 -11.74 3.16
N ALA A 66 -4.55 -12.37 4.17
CA ALA A 66 -4.91 -12.14 5.58
C ALA A 66 -4.72 -10.66 5.97
N GLY A 67 -3.59 -10.06 5.63
CA GLY A 67 -3.34 -8.65 5.89
C GLY A 67 -4.29 -7.71 5.13
N ARG A 68 -4.54 -8.03 3.86
CA ARG A 68 -5.46 -7.25 3.02
C ARG A 68 -6.89 -7.30 3.57
N ASP A 69 -7.42 -8.49 3.86
CA ASP A 69 -8.76 -8.67 4.43
C ASP A 69 -8.94 -7.89 5.74
N CYS A 70 -7.93 -7.93 6.62
CA CYS A 70 -7.92 -7.17 7.86
C CYS A 70 -8.05 -5.66 7.60
N MET A 71 -7.25 -5.09 6.70
CA MET A 71 -7.30 -3.67 6.36
C MET A 71 -8.63 -3.27 5.74
N GLU A 72 -9.15 -4.01 4.77
CA GLU A 72 -10.41 -3.70 4.10
C GLU A 72 -11.59 -3.68 5.08
N ARG A 73 -11.67 -4.68 5.98
CA ARG A 73 -12.70 -4.72 7.02
C ARG A 73 -12.62 -3.54 7.98
N GLU A 74 -11.42 -3.14 8.38
CA GLU A 74 -11.25 -2.01 9.28
C GLU A 74 -11.54 -0.67 8.58
N ILE A 75 -11.21 -0.51 7.29
CA ILE A 75 -11.57 0.68 6.50
C ILE A 75 -13.10 0.83 6.47
N VAL A 76 -13.82 -0.21 6.07
CA VAL A 76 -15.30 -0.17 5.96
C VAL A 76 -15.95 0.13 7.32
N LYS A 77 -15.40 -0.40 8.41
CA LYS A 77 -15.87 -0.12 9.77
C LYS A 77 -15.63 1.33 10.20
N THR A 78 -14.46 1.87 9.89
CA THR A 78 -14.05 3.22 10.32
C THR A 78 -14.59 4.31 9.39
N TYR A 79 -14.69 4.02 8.10
CA TYR A 79 -15.10 4.95 7.04
C TYR A 79 -16.16 4.30 6.13
N PRO A 80 -17.37 4.02 6.63
CA PRO A 80 -18.40 3.29 5.87
C PRO A 80 -18.88 4.04 4.61
N GLY A 81 -18.61 5.34 4.51
CA GLY A 81 -18.96 6.18 3.37
C GLY A 81 -17.76 6.55 2.48
N ALA A 82 -16.61 5.90 2.62
CA ALA A 82 -15.46 6.20 1.79
C ALA A 82 -15.73 5.81 0.33
N GLU A 83 -15.69 6.80 -0.58
CA GLU A 83 -15.94 6.57 -2.02
C GLU A 83 -14.73 5.96 -2.73
N TYR A 84 -13.51 6.30 -2.26
CA TYR A 84 -12.26 5.82 -2.82
C TYR A 84 -11.48 5.09 -1.73
N MET A 85 -11.45 3.77 -1.83
CA MET A 85 -10.69 2.91 -0.95
C MET A 85 -9.98 1.83 -1.78
N ASP A 86 -8.78 1.48 -1.36
CA ASP A 86 -7.99 0.40 -1.94
C ASP A 86 -7.03 -0.14 -0.89
N THR A 87 -6.59 -1.38 -1.06
CA THR A 87 -5.62 -2.01 -0.17
C THR A 87 -4.64 -2.83 -0.97
N TRP A 88 -3.37 -2.54 -0.79
CA TRP A 88 -2.29 -3.31 -1.39
C TRP A 88 -1.44 -3.95 -0.29
N VAL A 89 -1.09 -5.20 -0.52
CA VAL A 89 -0.11 -5.91 0.28
C VAL A 89 0.92 -6.51 -0.65
N TRP A 90 2.18 -6.21 -0.39
CA TRP A 90 3.32 -6.86 -0.99
C TRP A 90 4.01 -7.64 0.12
N PHE A 91 3.99 -8.96 0.01
CA PHE A 91 4.66 -9.86 0.94
C PHE A 91 5.48 -10.85 0.15
N GLN A 92 6.78 -10.83 0.38
CA GLN A 92 7.74 -11.67 -0.34
C GLN A 92 8.63 -12.39 0.66
N SER A 93 9.16 -13.54 0.24
CA SER A 93 10.01 -14.38 1.08
C SER A 93 11.20 -14.95 0.31
N GLY A 94 12.34 -15.04 0.99
CA GLY A 94 13.56 -15.63 0.46
C GLY A 94 13.94 -15.04 -0.89
N ILE A 95 14.09 -15.91 -1.91
CA ILE A 95 14.51 -15.49 -3.26
C ILE A 95 13.59 -14.44 -3.90
N ASN A 96 12.34 -14.37 -3.52
CA ASN A 96 11.40 -13.39 -4.07
C ASN A 96 11.60 -11.99 -3.50
N THR A 97 12.53 -11.77 -2.56
CA THR A 97 12.86 -10.45 -2.01
C THR A 97 13.95 -9.71 -2.79
N ASP A 98 14.34 -10.20 -3.96
CA ASP A 98 15.33 -9.58 -4.85
C ASP A 98 14.84 -8.28 -5.51
N GLY A 99 13.53 -8.04 -5.50
CA GLY A 99 12.88 -6.81 -5.95
C GLY A 99 11.96 -6.22 -4.89
N ALA A 100 11.84 -4.89 -4.84
CA ALA A 100 11.09 -4.20 -3.79
C ALA A 100 9.59 -4.56 -3.76
N HIS A 101 8.99 -4.82 -4.92
CA HIS A 101 7.55 -5.09 -5.05
C HIS A 101 7.27 -6.22 -6.05
N ASN A 102 7.93 -7.36 -5.86
CA ASN A 102 7.64 -8.55 -6.66
C ASN A 102 6.24 -9.09 -6.38
N PRO A 103 5.56 -9.70 -7.35
CA PRO A 103 4.27 -10.33 -7.13
C PRO A 103 4.34 -11.40 -6.05
N LYS A 104 3.33 -11.46 -5.19
CA LYS A 104 3.17 -12.56 -4.23
C LYS A 104 2.87 -13.85 -4.95
N THR A 105 3.49 -14.92 -4.49
CA THR A 105 3.45 -16.25 -5.14
C THR A 105 2.89 -17.32 -4.19
N ASN A 106 2.80 -18.55 -4.70
CA ASN A 106 2.49 -19.72 -3.89
C ASN A 106 3.73 -20.31 -3.18
N ARG A 107 4.86 -19.56 -3.16
CA ARG A 107 6.04 -20.01 -2.43
C ARG A 107 5.69 -20.18 -0.96
N GLN A 108 6.01 -21.33 -0.41
CA GLN A 108 5.90 -21.61 1.01
C GLN A 108 7.12 -21.04 1.75
N LEU A 109 6.87 -20.46 2.91
CA LEU A 109 7.90 -19.96 3.81
C LEU A 109 8.70 -21.12 4.40
N ILE A 110 10.01 -20.95 4.48
CA ILE A 110 10.93 -21.85 5.16
C ILE A 110 11.74 -21.08 6.19
N LYS A 111 12.21 -21.79 7.24
CA LYS A 111 13.06 -21.19 8.27
C LYS A 111 14.31 -20.56 7.66
N GLY A 112 14.68 -19.40 8.19
CA GLY A 112 15.79 -18.60 7.68
C GLY A 112 15.44 -17.66 6.52
N ASP A 113 14.21 -17.70 6.00
CA ASP A 113 13.80 -16.74 4.98
C ASP A 113 13.87 -15.30 5.48
N ILE A 114 14.47 -14.43 4.69
CA ILE A 114 14.23 -13.00 4.79
C ILE A 114 12.84 -12.70 4.23
N LEU A 115 12.12 -11.81 4.89
CA LEU A 115 10.74 -11.47 4.55
C LEU A 115 10.62 -9.96 4.32
N SER A 116 9.94 -9.57 3.25
CA SER A 116 9.55 -8.18 2.98
C SER A 116 8.05 -8.04 3.19
N LEU A 117 7.65 -7.26 4.19
CA LEU A 117 6.26 -6.98 4.54
C LEU A 117 5.94 -5.54 4.18
N ASN A 118 4.94 -5.35 3.33
CA ASN A 118 4.51 -4.01 2.90
C ASN A 118 2.98 -3.96 2.84
N THR A 119 2.39 -2.99 3.53
CA THR A 119 0.95 -2.74 3.55
C THR A 119 0.64 -1.32 3.12
N PHE A 120 -0.36 -1.15 2.25
CA PHE A 120 -0.71 0.14 1.65
C PHE A 120 -2.23 0.32 1.62
N PRO A 121 -2.88 0.71 2.72
CA PRO A 121 -4.28 1.11 2.67
C PRO A 121 -4.43 2.50 2.06
N MET A 122 -5.50 2.69 1.29
CA MET A 122 -5.94 3.98 0.79
C MET A 122 -7.34 4.30 1.31
N ILE A 123 -7.52 5.48 1.87
CA ILE A 123 -8.81 5.98 2.35
C ILE A 123 -9.05 7.34 1.72
N SER A 124 -10.17 7.50 1.00
CA SER A 124 -10.54 8.75 0.33
C SER A 124 -9.42 9.36 -0.54
N GLY A 125 -8.63 8.50 -1.20
CA GLY A 125 -7.51 8.89 -2.06
C GLY A 125 -6.17 9.11 -1.35
N TYR A 126 -6.07 8.91 -0.02
CA TYR A 126 -4.82 9.03 0.75
C TYR A 126 -4.24 7.66 1.05
N TYR A 127 -3.09 7.36 0.45
CA TYR A 127 -2.29 6.18 0.78
C TYR A 127 -1.43 6.42 2.03
N THR A 128 -1.31 5.37 2.82
CA THR A 128 -0.30 5.25 3.87
C THR A 128 0.46 3.96 3.69
N ALA A 129 1.62 3.82 4.32
CA ALA A 129 2.47 2.65 4.16
C ALA A 129 3.07 2.20 5.48
N LEU A 130 3.17 0.89 5.66
CA LEU A 130 4.06 0.23 6.60
C LEU A 130 4.94 -0.73 5.82
N GLU A 131 6.25 -0.58 5.95
CA GLU A 131 7.24 -1.46 5.30
C GLU A 131 8.21 -1.98 6.33
N ARG A 132 8.41 -3.30 6.40
CA ARG A 132 9.33 -3.95 7.35
C ARG A 132 10.06 -5.10 6.70
N THR A 133 11.32 -5.26 7.09
CA THR A 133 12.10 -6.47 6.84
C THR A 133 12.08 -7.33 8.10
N LEU A 134 11.75 -8.60 7.94
CA LEU A 134 11.66 -9.58 9.00
C LEU A 134 12.45 -10.84 8.62
N PHE A 135 12.58 -11.76 9.55
CA PHE A 135 13.14 -13.08 9.31
C PHE A 135 12.24 -14.15 9.93
N LEU A 136 12.12 -15.29 9.26
CA LEU A 136 11.42 -16.44 9.83
C LEU A 136 12.42 -17.27 10.66
N ASP A 137 12.25 -17.25 11.97
CA ASP A 137 13.05 -17.92 12.99
C ASP A 137 14.40 -17.22 13.28
N HIS A 138 15.32 -17.13 12.32
CA HIS A 138 16.65 -16.52 12.51
C HIS A 138 17.18 -15.89 11.24
N ALA A 139 18.03 -14.89 11.38
CA ALA A 139 18.85 -14.39 10.29
C ALA A 139 20.11 -15.26 10.19
N TYR A 140 20.54 -15.58 8.98
CA TYR A 140 21.87 -16.16 8.75
C TYR A 140 22.93 -15.06 8.88
N ASP A 141 24.07 -15.39 9.48
CA ASP A 141 25.26 -14.54 9.52
C ASP A 141 25.89 -14.37 8.14
#